data_3a1d3acd8e794b6a87326d060537ab0d
#
_entry.id   3a1d3acd8e794b6a87326d060537ab0d
#
_cell.length_a   1.000
_cell.length_b   1.000
_cell.length_c   1.000
_cell.angle_alpha   90.00
_cell.angle_beta   90.00
_cell.angle_gamma   90.00
#
_symmetry.space_group_name_H-M   'P 1'
#
loop_
_entity.id
_entity.type
_entity.pdbx_description
1 polymer ?
#
loop_
_entity_poly.entity_id
_entity_poly.type
_entity_poly.pdbx_seq_one_letter_code
_entity_poly.pdbx_strand_id
1 'polypeptide(L)'
;MLGVTGAFEAFAEDPVAAAMLRNGHGWAQVAANADLTNPSLDDARAKLAHVAGIDIAGPQNWTLNLPTQSGTTTTWTDRQYDWGRVLNLSKSWIEVRHCLAHGVVTGIGPELWPGPVSTKKYGAKVNSANDEGVLAKIRNKPASRALYLWPTIGCARVFSAGATVLSEAVANAFGENLDTSALPAFTDV
;
A
#
# COMPACT_ATOMS: atom_id res chain seq x y z
N MET A 1 -2.03 -11.52 3.05
CA MET A 1 -1.19 -10.50 2.43
C MET A 1 -1.10 -10.65 0.92
N LEU A 2 -0.59 -11.74 0.35
CA LEU A 2 -0.51 -11.93 -1.12
C LEU A 2 -1.84 -11.70 -1.84
N GLY A 3 -2.95 -12.18 -1.27
CA GLY A 3 -4.29 -11.92 -1.82
C GLY A 3 -4.69 -10.45 -1.81
N VAL A 4 -4.32 -9.70 -0.78
CA VAL A 4 -4.63 -8.26 -0.68
C VAL A 4 -3.88 -7.46 -1.74
N THR A 5 -2.57 -7.70 -1.86
CA THR A 5 -1.75 -6.98 -2.86
C THR A 5 -2.12 -7.36 -4.29
N GLY A 6 -2.47 -8.64 -4.55
CA GLY A 6 -2.96 -9.08 -5.85
C GLY A 6 -4.34 -8.50 -6.20
N ALA A 7 -5.25 -8.40 -5.22
CA ALA A 7 -6.52 -7.73 -5.42
C ALA A 7 -6.35 -6.23 -5.71
N PHE A 8 -5.40 -5.58 -5.02
CA PHE A 8 -5.08 -4.18 -5.30
C PHE A 8 -4.45 -4.00 -6.69
N GLU A 9 -3.58 -4.89 -7.12
CA GLU A 9 -3.00 -4.88 -8.46
C GLU A 9 -4.08 -4.92 -9.54
N ALA A 10 -5.02 -5.87 -9.43
CA ALA A 10 -6.17 -5.95 -10.33
C ALA A 10 -7.06 -4.70 -10.28
N PHE A 11 -7.26 -4.13 -9.08
CA PHE A 11 -8.05 -2.91 -8.90
C PHE A 11 -7.35 -1.68 -9.48
N ALA A 12 -6.03 -1.55 -9.34
CA ALA A 12 -5.31 -0.29 -9.60
C ALA A 12 -5.38 0.15 -11.07
N GLU A 13 -5.57 -0.77 -11.99
CA GLU A 13 -5.75 -0.48 -13.41
C GLU A 13 -7.12 0.11 -13.72
N ASP A 14 -8.17 -0.28 -13.00
CA ASP A 14 -9.54 0.15 -13.26
C ASP A 14 -9.73 1.68 -13.15
N PRO A 15 -9.33 2.36 -12.05
CA PRO A 15 -9.46 3.82 -11.96
C PRO A 15 -8.61 4.56 -12.99
N VAL A 16 -7.43 4.01 -13.38
CA VAL A 16 -6.60 4.58 -14.45
C VAL A 16 -7.31 4.46 -15.79
N ALA A 17 -7.83 3.28 -16.11
CA ALA A 17 -8.57 3.04 -17.33
C ALA A 17 -9.85 3.91 -17.41
N ALA A 18 -10.61 3.97 -16.32
CA ALA A 18 -11.80 4.81 -16.24
C ALA A 18 -11.47 6.30 -16.47
N ALA A 19 -10.44 6.81 -15.83
CA ALA A 19 -10.00 8.20 -15.98
C ALA A 19 -9.55 8.49 -17.42
N MET A 20 -8.81 7.59 -18.05
CA MET A 20 -8.39 7.73 -19.45
C MET A 20 -9.58 7.75 -20.41
N LEU A 21 -10.53 6.81 -20.25
CA LEU A 21 -11.75 6.77 -21.07
C LEU A 21 -12.58 8.04 -20.92
N ARG A 22 -12.74 8.56 -19.71
CA ARG A 22 -13.44 9.82 -19.45
C ARG A 22 -12.74 11.03 -20.08
N ASN A 23 -11.42 10.99 -20.20
CA ASN A 23 -10.64 12.00 -20.92
C ASN A 23 -10.64 11.81 -22.45
N GLY A 24 -11.43 10.87 -22.99
CA GLY A 24 -11.60 10.66 -24.43
C GLY A 24 -10.52 9.79 -25.08
N HIS A 25 -9.69 9.09 -24.32
CA HIS A 25 -8.74 8.13 -24.85
C HIS A 25 -9.46 6.90 -25.43
N GLY A 26 -9.01 6.42 -26.58
CA GLY A 26 -9.54 5.20 -27.18
C GLY A 26 -9.00 3.94 -26.45
N TRP A 27 -9.72 2.83 -26.60
CA TRP A 27 -9.38 1.54 -25.95
C TRP A 27 -7.94 1.09 -26.21
N ALA A 28 -7.40 1.29 -27.41
CA ALA A 28 -6.01 0.93 -27.72
C ALA A 28 -5.01 1.74 -26.89
N GLN A 29 -5.30 3.01 -26.62
CA GLN A 29 -4.47 3.86 -25.75
C GLN A 29 -4.59 3.44 -24.28
N VAL A 30 -5.81 3.09 -23.85
CA VAL A 30 -6.05 2.59 -22.49
C VAL A 30 -5.29 1.29 -22.28
N ALA A 31 -5.42 0.32 -23.17
CA ALA A 31 -4.71 -0.95 -23.09
C ALA A 31 -3.18 -0.82 -23.07
N ALA A 32 -2.65 0.20 -23.76
CA ALA A 32 -1.21 0.46 -23.80
C ALA A 32 -0.67 1.20 -22.57
N ASN A 33 -1.55 1.92 -21.85
CA ASN A 33 -1.10 2.87 -20.82
C ASN A 33 -1.71 2.64 -19.43
N ALA A 34 -2.78 1.86 -19.28
CA ALA A 34 -3.37 1.59 -17.98
C ALA A 34 -2.63 0.49 -17.18
N ASP A 35 -1.80 -0.29 -17.86
CA ASP A 35 -1.05 -1.40 -17.26
C ASP A 35 -0.16 -0.92 -16.09
N LEU A 36 -0.26 -1.65 -14.98
CA LEU A 36 0.49 -1.43 -13.75
C LEU A 36 0.98 -2.77 -13.20
N THR A 37 2.27 -3.03 -13.34
CA THR A 37 2.88 -4.26 -12.82
C THR A 37 3.32 -4.07 -11.35
N ASN A 38 2.76 -4.86 -10.45
CA ASN A 38 3.05 -4.82 -9.01
C ASN A 38 2.94 -3.40 -8.39
N PRO A 39 1.86 -2.65 -8.62
CA PRO A 39 1.78 -1.27 -8.21
C PRO A 39 1.66 -1.11 -6.70
N SER A 40 2.38 -0.13 -6.16
CA SER A 40 2.04 0.48 -4.88
C SER A 40 0.92 1.51 -5.06
N LEU A 41 0.38 2.02 -3.96
CA LEU A 41 -0.55 3.16 -4.00
C LEU A 41 0.09 4.39 -4.65
N ASP A 42 1.38 4.61 -4.43
CA ASP A 42 2.09 5.75 -5.00
C ASP A 42 2.30 5.60 -6.51
N ASP A 43 2.51 4.37 -7.00
CA ASP A 43 2.60 4.11 -8.44
C ASP A 43 1.25 4.36 -9.14
N ALA A 44 0.15 3.89 -8.55
CA ALA A 44 -1.20 4.13 -9.06
C ALA A 44 -1.54 5.64 -9.05
N ARG A 45 -1.21 6.35 -7.97
CA ARG A 45 -1.35 7.80 -7.87
C ARG A 45 -0.55 8.54 -8.94
N ALA A 46 0.72 8.18 -9.09
CA ALA A 46 1.60 8.80 -10.09
C ALA A 46 1.12 8.54 -11.52
N LYS A 47 0.59 7.35 -11.77
CA LYS A 47 0.00 6.99 -13.06
C LYS A 47 -1.23 7.85 -13.37
N LEU A 48 -2.16 8.00 -12.41
CA LEU A 48 -3.34 8.86 -12.56
C LEU A 48 -2.96 10.32 -12.85
N ALA A 49 -1.95 10.85 -12.16
CA ALA A 49 -1.44 12.19 -12.43
C ALA A 49 -0.86 12.30 -13.85
N HIS A 50 -0.10 11.30 -14.29
CA HIS A 50 0.57 11.32 -15.59
C HIS A 50 -0.39 11.16 -16.76
N VAL A 51 -1.32 10.18 -16.72
CA VAL A 51 -2.15 9.83 -17.87
C VAL A 51 -3.51 10.54 -17.90
N ALA A 52 -4.00 10.98 -16.75
CA ALA A 52 -5.32 11.58 -16.62
C ALA A 52 -5.29 13.01 -16.03
N GLY A 53 -4.13 13.52 -15.63
CA GLY A 53 -3.99 14.83 -15.02
C GLY A 53 -4.64 14.95 -13.63
N ILE A 54 -4.93 13.82 -12.98
CA ILE A 54 -5.57 13.78 -11.65
C ILE A 54 -4.48 13.72 -10.58
N ASP A 55 -4.16 14.87 -9.99
CA ASP A 55 -3.21 14.92 -8.87
C ASP A 55 -3.91 14.63 -7.55
N ILE A 56 -3.42 13.63 -6.83
CA ILE A 56 -3.96 13.17 -5.56
C ILE A 56 -2.97 13.52 -4.45
N ALA A 57 -3.08 14.74 -3.95
CA ALA A 57 -2.27 15.21 -2.82
C ALA A 57 -2.65 14.52 -1.49
N GLY A 58 -3.77 13.82 -1.48
CA GLY A 58 -4.41 13.23 -0.31
C GLY A 58 -5.41 14.20 0.35
N PRO A 59 -6.47 13.66 0.96
CA PRO A 59 -7.45 14.50 1.64
C PRO A 59 -6.81 15.24 2.82
N GLN A 60 -7.17 16.50 2.99
CA GLN A 60 -6.69 17.31 4.10
C GLN A 60 -7.10 16.67 5.44
N ASN A 61 -6.14 16.53 6.36
CA ASN A 61 -6.33 15.89 7.67
C ASN A 61 -6.73 14.41 7.61
N TRP A 62 -6.56 13.75 6.46
CA TRP A 62 -6.82 12.33 6.36
C TRP A 62 -5.80 11.53 7.15
N THR A 63 -6.28 10.58 7.93
CA THR A 63 -5.43 9.66 8.69
C THR A 63 -6.00 8.24 8.64
N LEU A 64 -5.11 7.27 8.72
CA LEU A 64 -5.42 5.86 8.80
C LEU A 64 -4.84 5.27 10.09
N ASN A 65 -5.69 4.60 10.86
CA ASN A 65 -5.26 3.87 12.05
C ASN A 65 -4.71 2.50 11.65
N LEU A 66 -3.45 2.25 11.98
CA LEU A 66 -2.80 0.98 11.70
C LEU A 66 -2.27 0.34 12.99
N PRO A 67 -2.44 -0.98 13.15
CA PRO A 67 -1.90 -1.69 14.28
C PRO A 67 -0.37 -1.62 14.27
N THR A 68 0.19 -1.12 15.33
CA THR A 68 1.63 -1.02 15.52
C THR A 68 2.05 -1.61 16.86
N GLN A 69 3.22 -2.19 16.91
CA GLN A 69 3.82 -2.66 18.14
C GLN A 69 4.82 -1.64 18.64
N SER A 70 4.61 -1.12 19.84
CA SER A 70 5.49 -0.12 20.44
C SER A 70 6.67 -0.78 21.16
N GLY A 71 7.90 -0.40 20.79
CA GLY A 71 9.12 -0.76 21.51
C GLY A 71 9.32 -2.27 21.73
N THR A 72 9.55 -2.65 22.97
CA THR A 72 9.79 -4.03 23.40
C THR A 72 8.53 -4.77 23.84
N THR A 73 7.37 -4.10 23.79
CA THR A 73 6.10 -4.68 24.25
C THR A 73 5.56 -5.68 23.22
N THR A 74 4.81 -6.66 23.71
CA THR A 74 4.04 -7.57 22.86
C THR A 74 2.67 -7.00 22.51
N THR A 75 2.33 -5.84 23.05
CA THR A 75 1.02 -5.19 22.90
C THR A 75 0.97 -4.43 21.57
N TRP A 76 -0.09 -4.62 20.84
CA TRP A 76 -0.40 -3.86 19.63
C TRP A 76 -1.31 -2.70 19.99
N THR A 77 -1.01 -1.53 19.42
CA THR A 77 -1.81 -0.31 19.59
C THR A 77 -2.01 0.32 18.22
N ASP A 78 -3.14 0.95 18.01
CA ASP A 78 -3.36 1.72 16.79
C ASP A 78 -2.54 3.01 16.82
N ARG A 79 -1.91 3.30 15.68
CA ARG A 79 -1.21 4.55 15.44
C ARG A 79 -1.76 5.19 14.17
N GLN A 80 -1.91 6.49 14.20
CA GLN A 80 -2.35 7.27 13.05
C GLN A 80 -1.19 7.51 12.08
N TYR A 81 -1.49 7.31 10.80
CA TYR A 81 -0.60 7.55 9.68
C TYR A 81 -1.27 8.51 8.71
N ASP A 82 -0.54 9.53 8.29
CA ASP A 82 -0.96 10.43 7.22
C ASP A 82 -0.85 9.76 5.83
N TRP A 83 -1.38 10.44 4.80
CA TRP A 83 -1.38 9.93 3.45
C TRP A 83 0.02 9.61 2.92
N GLY A 84 1.00 10.51 3.13
CA GLY A 84 2.37 10.30 2.67
C GLY A 84 3.02 9.04 3.27
N ARG A 85 2.78 8.81 4.56
CA ARG A 85 3.25 7.59 5.24
C ARG A 85 2.54 6.34 4.73
N VAL A 86 1.26 6.41 4.43
CA VAL A 86 0.49 5.29 3.87
C VAL A 86 1.00 4.92 2.47
N LEU A 87 1.32 5.91 1.63
CA LEU A 87 1.97 5.67 0.33
C LEU A 87 3.31 4.92 0.50
N ASN A 88 4.14 5.35 1.44
CA ASN A 88 5.42 4.67 1.72
C ASN A 88 5.24 3.24 2.27
N LEU A 89 4.24 3.03 3.13
CA LEU A 89 3.91 1.69 3.63
C LEU A 89 3.47 0.77 2.50
N SER A 90 2.69 1.25 1.55
CA SER A 90 2.26 0.45 0.40
C SER A 90 3.44 -0.06 -0.41
N LYS A 91 4.45 0.77 -0.67
CA LYS A 91 5.71 0.35 -1.32
C LYS A 91 6.40 -0.77 -0.56
N SER A 92 6.52 -0.62 0.76
CA SER A 92 7.13 -1.66 1.60
C SER A 92 6.38 -2.98 1.53
N TRP A 93 5.05 -2.96 1.46
CA TRP A 93 4.25 -4.16 1.31
C TRP A 93 4.38 -4.83 -0.06
N ILE A 94 4.55 -4.06 -1.13
CA ILE A 94 4.86 -4.62 -2.46
C ILE A 94 6.23 -5.30 -2.46
N GLU A 95 7.24 -4.72 -1.81
CA GLU A 95 8.55 -5.38 -1.63
C GLU A 95 8.43 -6.72 -0.89
N VAL A 96 7.65 -6.78 0.20
CA VAL A 96 7.37 -8.04 0.92
C VAL A 96 6.70 -9.06 0.01
N ARG A 97 5.65 -8.63 -0.70
CA ARG A 97 4.97 -9.49 -1.66
C ARG A 97 5.94 -10.08 -2.68
N HIS A 98 6.78 -9.24 -3.26
CA HIS A 98 7.75 -9.64 -4.26
C HIS A 98 8.69 -10.73 -3.72
N CYS A 99 9.23 -10.52 -2.53
CA CYS A 99 10.13 -11.48 -1.91
C CYS A 99 9.46 -12.81 -1.54
N LEU A 100 8.22 -12.76 -1.08
CA LEU A 100 7.44 -13.97 -0.81
C LEU A 100 7.09 -14.71 -2.10
N ALA A 101 6.67 -13.99 -3.14
CA ALA A 101 6.30 -14.58 -4.42
C ALA A 101 7.48 -15.27 -5.12
N HIS A 102 8.67 -14.72 -4.98
CA HIS A 102 9.89 -15.28 -5.56
C HIS A 102 10.65 -16.24 -4.62
N GLY A 103 10.09 -16.58 -3.46
CA GLY A 103 10.72 -17.50 -2.51
C GLY A 103 12.03 -16.98 -1.89
N VAL A 104 12.26 -15.66 -1.97
CA VAL A 104 13.45 -15.04 -1.35
C VAL A 104 13.33 -15.07 0.18
N VAL A 105 12.12 -15.00 0.68
CA VAL A 105 11.78 -15.15 2.09
C VAL A 105 10.55 -16.04 2.24
N THR A 106 10.47 -16.80 3.32
CA THR A 106 9.32 -17.67 3.60
C THR A 106 8.28 -17.01 4.51
N GLY A 107 8.65 -15.92 5.16
CA GLY A 107 7.84 -15.27 6.18
C GLY A 107 7.91 -15.94 7.55
N ILE A 108 8.76 -16.95 7.69
CA ILE A 108 8.94 -17.75 8.91
C ILE A 108 10.43 -17.76 9.27
N GLY A 109 10.76 -17.36 10.50
CA GLY A 109 12.11 -17.47 11.02
C GLY A 109 13.07 -16.30 10.74
N PRO A 110 14.38 -16.50 10.89
CA PRO A 110 15.40 -15.45 10.84
C PRO A 110 15.84 -15.11 9.41
N GLU A 111 14.96 -14.57 8.61
CA GLU A 111 15.23 -14.22 7.24
C GLU A 111 15.68 -12.77 7.07
N LEU A 112 16.45 -12.52 6.01
CA LEU A 112 16.77 -11.15 5.56
C LEU A 112 15.62 -10.65 4.71
N TRP A 113 14.77 -9.83 5.29
CA TRP A 113 13.71 -9.18 4.55
C TRP A 113 14.28 -8.06 3.70
N PRO A 114 13.82 -7.91 2.46
CA PRO A 114 14.09 -6.71 1.68
C PRO A 114 13.38 -5.52 2.31
N GLY A 115 13.83 -4.38 1.97
CA GLY A 115 13.25 -3.17 2.47
C GLY A 115 14.06 -2.54 3.60
N PRO A 116 13.58 -1.43 4.10
CA PRO A 116 14.36 -0.53 4.90
C PRO A 116 14.70 -1.10 6.24
N VAL A 117 15.93 -1.30 6.34
CA VAL A 117 16.56 -1.89 7.49
C VAL A 117 17.48 -0.88 8.07
N SER A 118 17.42 -0.76 9.39
CA SER A 118 18.44 -0.01 10.10
C SER A 118 19.85 -0.48 9.66
N THR A 119 20.54 0.39 8.96
CA THR A 119 21.81 0.14 8.28
C THR A 119 22.94 -0.17 9.20
N LYS A 120 22.92 0.33 10.42
CA LYS A 120 24.02 0.14 11.37
C LYS A 120 24.32 -1.31 11.67
N LYS A 121 23.34 -2.19 11.50
CA LYS A 121 23.49 -3.62 11.84
C LYS A 121 23.76 -4.53 10.65
N TYR A 122 23.49 -4.10 9.41
CA TYR A 122 23.51 -4.99 8.25
C TYR A 122 24.15 -4.39 6.98
N GLY A 123 24.73 -3.19 7.07
CA GLY A 123 25.49 -2.59 5.97
C GLY A 123 24.68 -2.05 4.78
N ALA A 124 23.36 -2.18 4.81
CA ALA A 124 22.51 -1.69 3.73
C ALA A 124 22.08 -0.24 3.99
N LYS A 125 22.05 0.59 2.96
CA LYS A 125 21.49 1.95 3.06
C LYS A 125 19.99 1.85 3.30
N VAL A 126 19.53 2.44 4.38
CA VAL A 126 18.11 2.57 4.69
C VAL A 126 17.55 3.74 3.91
N ASN A 127 16.45 3.52 3.26
CA ASN A 127 15.61 4.59 2.86
C ASN A 127 14.79 5.00 4.10
N SER A 128 15.03 6.18 4.65
CA SER A 128 14.38 6.68 5.87
C SER A 128 12.85 6.69 5.79
N ALA A 129 12.28 6.75 4.59
CA ALA A 129 10.84 6.64 4.36
C ALA A 129 10.25 5.31 4.84
N ASN A 130 11.06 4.33 4.98
CA ASN A 130 10.69 2.96 5.27
C ASN A 130 10.99 2.53 6.71
N ASP A 131 11.75 3.31 7.50
CA ASP A 131 12.12 2.96 8.88
C ASP A 131 10.91 2.77 9.80
N GLU A 132 9.77 3.33 9.44
CA GLU A 132 8.50 3.16 10.15
C GLU A 132 7.68 1.98 9.61
N GLY A 133 8.12 1.34 8.55
CA GLY A 133 7.42 0.24 7.90
C GLY A 133 7.27 -0.98 8.81
N VAL A 134 6.23 -1.72 8.55
CA VAL A 134 5.92 -3.01 9.21
C VAL A 134 7.13 -3.96 9.18
N LEU A 135 7.97 -3.86 8.16
CA LEU A 135 9.15 -4.68 7.95
C LEU A 135 10.28 -4.42 8.94
N ALA A 136 10.52 -3.18 9.32
CA ALA A 136 11.54 -2.85 10.30
C ALA A 136 11.25 -3.53 11.65
N LYS A 137 9.98 -3.66 12.02
CA LYS A 137 9.55 -4.31 13.26
C LYS A 137 9.61 -5.83 13.20
N ILE A 138 9.26 -6.44 12.09
CA ILE A 138 9.39 -7.89 11.87
C ILE A 138 10.86 -8.29 11.99
N ARG A 139 11.77 -7.44 11.54
CA ARG A 139 13.20 -7.73 11.48
C ARG A 139 13.94 -7.55 12.79
N ASN A 140 13.54 -6.65 13.66
CA ASN A 140 14.24 -6.31 14.89
C ASN A 140 14.04 -7.32 16.04
N LYS A 141 13.16 -8.30 15.87
CA LYS A 141 12.91 -9.35 16.88
C LYS A 141 13.15 -10.75 16.31
N PRO A 142 14.30 -11.38 16.60
CA PRO A 142 14.64 -12.70 16.07
C PRO A 142 13.60 -13.81 16.31
N ALA A 143 12.87 -13.74 17.40
CA ALA A 143 11.84 -14.73 17.74
C ALA A 143 10.47 -14.44 17.10
N SER A 144 10.31 -13.31 16.41
CA SER A 144 9.01 -12.82 15.95
C SER A 144 9.02 -12.43 14.47
N ARG A 145 9.71 -13.20 13.65
CA ARG A 145 9.89 -12.90 12.22
C ARG A 145 8.82 -13.48 11.31
N ALA A 146 7.80 -14.07 11.87
CA ALA A 146 6.62 -14.49 11.13
C ALA A 146 5.76 -13.28 10.76
N LEU A 147 5.08 -13.37 9.62
CA LEU A 147 4.02 -12.44 9.28
C LEU A 147 2.83 -12.69 10.22
N TYR A 148 2.74 -11.90 11.26
CA TYR A 148 1.63 -11.98 12.19
C TYR A 148 0.34 -11.42 11.60
N LEU A 149 -0.77 -11.81 12.21
CA LEU A 149 -2.11 -11.35 11.85
C LEU A 149 -2.19 -9.80 11.80
N TRP A 150 -1.69 -9.12 12.82
CA TRP A 150 -1.77 -7.65 12.91
C TRP A 150 -1.07 -6.91 11.76
N PRO A 151 0.16 -7.25 11.36
CA PRO A 151 0.75 -6.68 10.15
C PRO A 151 -0.07 -6.97 8.89
N THR A 152 -0.68 -8.14 8.79
CA THR A 152 -1.52 -8.50 7.64
C THR A 152 -2.80 -7.66 7.60
N ILE A 153 -3.43 -7.40 8.76
CA ILE A 153 -4.54 -6.45 8.89
C ILE A 153 -4.09 -5.05 8.49
N GLY A 154 -2.92 -4.62 8.95
CA GLY A 154 -2.34 -3.33 8.54
C GLY A 154 -2.14 -3.21 7.03
N CYS A 155 -1.64 -4.27 6.38
CA CYS A 155 -1.54 -4.34 4.93
C CYS A 155 -2.91 -4.17 4.25
N ALA A 156 -3.92 -4.91 4.71
CA ALA A 156 -5.27 -4.83 4.16
C ALA A 156 -5.87 -3.42 4.32
N ARG A 157 -5.72 -2.81 5.49
CA ARG A 157 -6.19 -1.44 5.74
C ARG A 157 -5.49 -0.42 4.84
N VAL A 158 -4.16 -0.53 4.63
CA VAL A 158 -3.39 0.35 3.75
C VAL A 158 -3.96 0.32 2.33
N PHE A 159 -4.09 -0.87 1.75
CA PHE A 159 -4.53 -0.98 0.36
C PHE A 159 -6.01 -0.68 0.17
N SER A 160 -6.88 -1.09 1.08
CA SER A 160 -8.31 -0.78 1.01
C SER A 160 -8.58 0.72 1.14
N ALA A 161 -8.04 1.37 2.18
CA ALA A 161 -8.21 2.81 2.37
C ALA A 161 -7.58 3.61 1.22
N GLY A 162 -6.42 3.18 0.73
CA GLY A 162 -5.77 3.79 -0.43
C GLY A 162 -6.60 3.65 -1.71
N ALA A 163 -7.18 2.49 -1.96
CA ALA A 163 -8.06 2.26 -3.09
C ALA A 163 -9.28 3.19 -3.04
N THR A 164 -9.89 3.35 -1.86
CA THR A 164 -11.00 4.30 -1.67
C THR A 164 -10.59 5.73 -2.01
N VAL A 165 -9.45 6.21 -1.47
CA VAL A 165 -8.96 7.57 -1.76
C VAL A 165 -8.70 7.78 -3.25
N LEU A 166 -8.09 6.80 -3.93
CA LEU A 166 -7.85 6.87 -5.38
C LEU A 166 -9.16 6.92 -6.18
N SER A 167 -10.12 6.07 -5.82
CA SER A 167 -11.43 6.02 -6.51
C SER A 167 -12.25 7.30 -6.28
N GLU A 168 -12.28 7.81 -5.05
CA GLU A 168 -12.95 9.08 -4.73
C GLU A 168 -12.33 10.25 -5.49
N ALA A 169 -10.99 10.28 -5.59
CA ALA A 169 -10.32 11.33 -6.34
C ALA A 169 -10.66 11.29 -7.84
N VAL A 170 -10.75 10.10 -8.43
CA VAL A 170 -11.18 9.94 -9.82
C VAL A 170 -12.64 10.35 -9.99
N ALA A 171 -13.54 9.87 -9.14
CA ALA A 171 -14.96 10.25 -9.20
C ALA A 171 -15.15 11.78 -9.09
N ASN A 172 -14.51 12.39 -8.10
CA ASN A 172 -14.57 13.84 -7.86
C ASN A 172 -14.02 14.65 -9.06
N ALA A 173 -12.95 14.18 -9.71
CA ALA A 173 -12.39 14.85 -10.90
C ALA A 173 -13.38 14.91 -12.07
N PHE A 174 -14.34 14.00 -12.11
CA PHE A 174 -15.41 13.97 -13.12
C PHE A 174 -16.77 14.43 -12.61
N GLY A 175 -16.84 15.01 -11.41
CA GLY A 175 -18.07 15.51 -10.82
C GLY A 175 -19.04 14.41 -10.37
N GLU A 176 -18.51 13.21 -10.15
CA GLU A 176 -19.27 12.05 -9.68
C GLU A 176 -19.02 11.80 -8.19
N ASN A 177 -19.98 11.17 -7.51
CA ASN A 177 -19.83 10.70 -6.14
C ASN A 177 -19.66 9.18 -6.14
N LEU A 178 -18.64 8.70 -5.44
CA LEU A 178 -18.46 7.27 -5.23
C LEU A 178 -19.39 6.79 -4.11
N ASP A 179 -20.26 5.82 -4.40
CA ASP A 179 -21.02 5.15 -3.36
C ASP A 179 -20.16 4.07 -2.70
N THR A 180 -19.67 4.39 -1.51
CA THR A 180 -18.86 3.46 -0.72
C THR A 180 -19.68 2.64 0.27
N SER A 181 -21.01 2.81 0.30
CA SER A 181 -21.88 2.15 1.29
C SER A 181 -21.92 0.63 1.13
N ALA A 182 -21.66 0.12 -0.07
CA ALA A 182 -21.60 -1.31 -0.36
C ALA A 182 -20.21 -1.92 -0.08
N LEU A 183 -19.18 -1.12 0.22
CA LEU A 183 -17.87 -1.65 0.54
C LEU A 183 -17.91 -2.29 1.95
N PRO A 184 -17.31 -3.49 2.10
CA PRO A 184 -17.24 -4.10 3.42
C PRO A 184 -16.46 -3.20 4.37
N ALA A 185 -17.11 -2.78 5.46
CA ALA A 185 -16.38 -2.13 6.54
C ALA A 185 -15.37 -3.14 7.11
N PHE A 186 -14.09 -2.76 7.15
CA PHE A 186 -13.15 -3.48 7.99
C PHE A 186 -13.52 -3.15 9.43
N THR A 187 -14.44 -3.93 9.98
CA THR A 187 -14.78 -3.85 11.39
C THR A 187 -13.52 -4.15 12.21
N ASP A 188 -13.31 -3.32 13.22
CA ASP A 188 -12.27 -3.56 14.22
C ASP A 188 -12.50 -4.94 14.84
N VAL A 189 -11.59 -5.88 14.59
CA VAL A 189 -11.56 -7.20 15.20
C VAL A 189 -10.72 -7.12 16.46
#